data_a4ed58637508f8455e4d0ee2c9929d60
#
_entry.id   a4ed58637508f8455e4d0ee2c9929d60
#
_cell.length_a   1.000
_cell.length_b   1.000
_cell.length_c   1.000
_cell.angle_alpha   90.00
_cell.angle_beta   90.00
_cell.angle_gamma   90.00
#
_symmetry.space_group_name_H-M   'P 1'
#
loop_
_entity.id
_entity.type
_entity.pdbx_description
1 polymer ?
#
loop_
_entity_poly.entity_id
_entity_poly.type
_entity_poly.pdbx_seq_one_letter_code
_entity_poly.pdbx_strand_id
1 'polypeptide(L)'
;MTGADLASLTPALLLAASAAAATVLGSTIKASARVLGWLGALSCIGAAAIAIAIGPAVADAGAAAPLGGTVVRDGASVFFVALIGVAAAASLAVGAADPHRRSRSVRSGAPADEVALILFSAGGAVLVVSAADLVVLFVGLALLTVPLYVLTARWRTQGGDERVIRHFLLGATSSATALYGIALLYAATGETGYLGLGRATHNPLYLGGLALALAGLVFHTVLAPAQRSSIVVNIAIVGALLRLVGVTQRGEVALDWEVSLAALAALALVSGLAALTERRLGWLIGYAAISQLGYVLLAAAGSAFPAAAFAIAAAAALAVGLFGVLALVPRDEPTLDDLAGLARARPLVTLALGVLVGGLIGVPPTVGFLSKLYVFESAVRGQLLWLVVLGALASVIGAASYARVALACFAPRRLEAIAPSRARAGTALVVLAAIAILLLGVLPGPLLDAAQAVRF
;
A
#
# COMPACT_ATOMS: atom_id res chain seq x y z
N MET A 1 -31.08 6.68 4.62
CA MET A 1 -30.10 5.99 3.74
C MET A 1 -30.87 5.54 2.52
N THR A 2 -30.47 6.00 1.38
CA THR A 2 -31.00 5.57 0.09
C THR A 2 -30.36 4.26 -0.37
N GLY A 3 -30.96 3.56 -1.37
CA GLY A 3 -30.32 2.38 -1.95
C GLY A 3 -28.93 2.67 -2.54
N ALA A 4 -28.72 3.90 -3.02
CA ALA A 4 -27.42 4.38 -3.52
C ALA A 4 -26.37 4.51 -2.41
N ASP A 5 -26.77 4.94 -1.20
CA ASP A 5 -25.87 5.03 -0.05
C ASP A 5 -25.37 3.64 0.36
N LEU A 6 -26.26 2.66 0.42
CA LEU A 6 -25.91 1.27 0.72
C LEU A 6 -24.99 0.68 -0.36
N ALA A 7 -25.30 0.91 -1.63
CA ALA A 7 -24.48 0.43 -2.74
C ALA A 7 -23.05 0.98 -2.68
N SER A 8 -22.87 2.23 -2.29
CA SER A 8 -21.55 2.86 -2.17
C SER A 8 -20.70 2.27 -1.06
N LEU A 9 -21.31 1.89 0.05
CA LEU A 9 -20.63 1.27 1.19
C LEU A 9 -20.46 -0.24 1.06
N THR A 10 -21.12 -0.89 0.07
CA THR A 10 -21.12 -2.36 -0.07
C THR A 10 -19.73 -3.00 0.01
N PRO A 11 -18.65 -2.48 -0.64
CA PRO A 11 -17.33 -3.09 -0.53
C PRO A 11 -16.77 -3.05 0.90
N ALA A 12 -16.93 -1.92 1.62
CA ALA A 12 -16.48 -1.79 3.00
C ALA A 12 -17.31 -2.66 3.96
N LEU A 13 -18.63 -2.69 3.79
CA LEU A 13 -19.56 -3.52 4.58
C LEU A 13 -19.30 -5.01 4.37
N LEU A 14 -19.02 -5.44 3.14
CA LEU A 14 -18.65 -6.83 2.85
C LEU A 14 -17.40 -7.23 3.62
N LEU A 15 -16.37 -6.39 3.60
CA LEU A 15 -15.12 -6.65 4.31
C LEU A 15 -15.33 -6.67 5.84
N ALA A 16 -16.10 -5.73 6.39
CA ALA A 16 -16.43 -5.69 7.81
C ALA A 16 -17.27 -6.92 8.25
N ALA A 17 -18.27 -7.30 7.46
CA ALA A 17 -19.07 -8.50 7.71
C ALA A 17 -18.23 -9.78 7.63
N SER A 18 -17.34 -9.88 6.65
CA SER A 18 -16.39 -11.00 6.51
C SER A 18 -15.41 -11.06 7.68
N ALA A 19 -14.96 -9.92 8.20
CA ALA A 19 -14.11 -9.85 9.38
C ALA A 19 -14.85 -10.36 10.63
N ALA A 20 -16.09 -9.91 10.85
CA ALA A 20 -16.93 -10.39 11.95
C ALA A 20 -17.19 -11.90 11.82
N ALA A 21 -17.54 -12.38 10.62
CA ALA A 21 -17.71 -13.80 10.35
C ALA A 21 -16.45 -14.63 10.63
N ALA A 22 -15.25 -14.12 10.24
CA ALA A 22 -13.99 -14.79 10.52
C ALA A 22 -13.74 -14.94 12.04
N THR A 23 -14.05 -13.89 12.80
CA THR A 23 -13.92 -13.91 14.28
C THR A 23 -14.87 -14.95 14.89
N VAL A 24 -16.15 -14.94 14.48
CA VAL A 24 -17.17 -15.88 15.00
C VAL A 24 -16.81 -17.32 14.60
N LEU A 25 -16.52 -17.60 13.34
CA LEU A 25 -16.15 -18.94 12.87
C LEU A 25 -14.87 -19.46 13.54
N GLY A 26 -13.92 -18.57 13.80
CA GLY A 26 -12.68 -18.91 14.51
C GLY A 26 -12.91 -19.26 15.98
N SER A 27 -13.79 -18.55 16.67
CA SER A 27 -14.06 -18.75 18.09
C SER A 27 -15.01 -19.92 18.36
N THR A 28 -16.07 -20.07 17.56
CA THR A 28 -17.13 -21.07 17.79
C THR A 28 -16.81 -22.42 17.16
N ILE A 29 -16.45 -22.45 15.87
CA ILE A 29 -16.26 -23.68 15.07
C ILE A 29 -14.79 -24.10 15.04
N LYS A 30 -13.87 -23.26 15.55
CA LYS A 30 -12.41 -23.47 15.51
C LYS A 30 -11.93 -23.74 14.06
N ALA A 31 -12.51 -23.03 13.08
CA ALA A 31 -12.18 -23.17 11.68
C ALA A 31 -10.68 -22.97 11.44
N SER A 32 -10.12 -23.73 10.52
CA SER A 32 -8.68 -23.67 10.30
C SER A 32 -8.28 -22.30 9.72
N ALA A 33 -7.15 -21.77 10.19
CA ALA A 33 -6.58 -20.51 9.71
C ALA A 33 -6.41 -20.44 8.19
N ARG A 34 -6.13 -21.59 7.57
CA ARG A 34 -5.98 -21.71 6.12
C ARG A 34 -7.31 -21.45 5.41
N VAL A 35 -8.38 -22.08 5.87
CA VAL A 35 -9.73 -21.92 5.29
C VAL A 35 -10.18 -20.46 5.46
N LEU A 36 -10.06 -19.91 6.68
CA LEU A 36 -10.43 -18.51 6.93
C LEU A 36 -9.59 -17.53 6.09
N GLY A 37 -8.30 -17.79 5.92
CA GLY A 37 -7.43 -16.98 5.06
C GLY A 37 -7.87 -16.97 3.59
N TRP A 38 -8.25 -18.12 3.04
CA TRP A 38 -8.76 -18.21 1.67
C TRP A 38 -10.16 -17.60 1.52
N LEU A 39 -11.06 -17.79 2.49
CA LEU A 39 -12.37 -17.15 2.50
C LEU A 39 -12.23 -15.61 2.59
N GLY A 40 -11.34 -15.12 3.45
CA GLY A 40 -11.03 -13.70 3.52
C GLY A 40 -10.45 -13.15 2.22
N ALA A 41 -9.57 -13.89 1.55
CA ALA A 41 -9.04 -13.50 0.24
C ALA A 41 -10.14 -13.43 -0.82
N LEU A 42 -11.07 -14.40 -0.84
CA LEU A 42 -12.23 -14.36 -1.73
C LEU A 42 -13.16 -13.16 -1.44
N SER A 43 -13.37 -12.82 -0.16
CA SER A 43 -14.14 -11.63 0.21
C SER A 43 -13.49 -10.35 -0.28
N CYS A 44 -12.17 -10.24 -0.24
CA CYS A 44 -11.43 -9.10 -0.79
C CYS A 44 -11.56 -8.99 -2.31
N ILE A 45 -11.47 -10.11 -3.03
CA ILE A 45 -11.71 -10.14 -4.48
C ILE A 45 -13.17 -9.81 -4.80
N GLY A 46 -14.12 -10.31 -3.98
CA GLY A 46 -15.54 -9.96 -4.10
C GLY A 46 -15.76 -8.45 -3.93
N ALA A 47 -15.13 -7.80 -2.96
CA ALA A 47 -15.20 -6.36 -2.77
C ALA A 47 -14.64 -5.57 -3.97
N ALA A 48 -13.51 -6.03 -4.54
CA ALA A 48 -12.93 -5.47 -5.76
C ALA A 48 -13.87 -5.62 -6.96
N ALA A 49 -14.42 -6.82 -7.16
CA ALA A 49 -15.35 -7.11 -8.25
C ALA A 49 -16.65 -6.27 -8.15
N ILE A 50 -17.21 -6.12 -6.95
CA ILE A 50 -18.35 -5.26 -6.69
C ILE A 50 -18.02 -3.81 -7.03
N ALA A 51 -16.86 -3.30 -6.62
CA ALA A 51 -16.45 -1.93 -6.92
C ALA A 51 -16.37 -1.69 -8.44
N ILE A 52 -15.80 -2.63 -9.18
CA ILE A 52 -15.69 -2.55 -10.65
C ILE A 52 -17.07 -2.66 -11.31
N ALA A 53 -17.92 -3.60 -10.87
CA ALA A 53 -19.22 -3.83 -11.46
C ALA A 53 -20.20 -2.64 -11.30
N ILE A 54 -20.10 -1.94 -10.16
CA ILE A 54 -20.96 -0.78 -9.87
C ILE A 54 -20.34 0.52 -10.44
N GLY A 55 -19.04 0.53 -10.79
CA GLY A 55 -18.32 1.69 -11.31
C GLY A 55 -18.99 2.38 -12.50
N PRO A 56 -19.35 1.67 -13.58
CA PRO A 56 -20.01 2.26 -14.77
C PRO A 56 -21.34 2.95 -14.47
N ALA A 57 -22.19 2.32 -13.65
CA ALA A 57 -23.49 2.87 -13.28
C ALA A 57 -23.41 4.18 -12.48
N VAL A 58 -22.26 4.42 -11.85
CA VAL A 58 -21.99 5.66 -11.10
C VAL A 58 -21.39 6.74 -11.99
N ALA A 59 -20.59 6.37 -12.99
CA ALA A 59 -20.06 7.31 -13.97
C ALA A 59 -21.19 7.96 -14.79
N ASP A 60 -22.22 7.18 -15.15
CA ASP A 60 -23.39 7.66 -15.90
C ASP A 60 -24.33 8.54 -15.06
N ALA A 61 -24.36 8.37 -13.74
CA ALA A 61 -25.22 9.13 -12.83
C ALA A 61 -24.64 10.50 -12.39
N GLY A 62 -23.47 10.88 -12.91
CA GLY A 62 -22.67 11.95 -12.33
C GLY A 62 -22.08 11.51 -10.98
N ALA A 63 -21.04 12.16 -10.47
CA ALA A 63 -20.43 11.75 -9.20
C ALA A 63 -21.51 11.68 -8.10
N ALA A 64 -22.04 10.48 -7.86
CA ALA A 64 -23.01 10.28 -6.82
C ALA A 64 -22.32 10.60 -5.48
N ALA A 65 -22.89 11.56 -4.76
CA ALA A 65 -22.44 11.99 -3.45
C ALA A 65 -23.29 11.33 -2.35
N PRO A 66 -23.11 10.00 -2.10
CA PRO A 66 -23.86 9.31 -1.09
C PRO A 66 -23.53 9.85 0.31
N LEU A 67 -24.40 9.58 1.25
CA LEU A 67 -24.25 10.00 2.66
C LEU A 67 -24.05 11.51 2.82
N GLY A 68 -24.84 12.32 2.07
CA GLY A 68 -24.72 13.77 2.15
C GLY A 68 -23.41 14.35 1.59
N GLY A 69 -22.72 13.62 0.72
CA GLY A 69 -21.47 14.07 0.11
C GLY A 69 -20.20 13.75 0.89
N THR A 70 -20.30 12.99 1.97
CA THR A 70 -19.14 12.63 2.80
C THR A 70 -18.31 11.49 2.21
N VAL A 71 -18.91 10.69 1.31
CA VAL A 71 -18.26 9.61 0.56
C VAL A 71 -18.47 9.84 -0.92
N VAL A 72 -17.47 9.63 -1.74
CA VAL A 72 -17.54 9.76 -3.20
C VAL A 72 -17.27 8.41 -3.86
N ARG A 73 -18.01 8.16 -4.93
CA ARG A 73 -17.80 7.04 -5.81
C ARG A 73 -17.53 7.56 -7.22
N ASP A 74 -16.28 7.51 -7.59
CA ASP A 74 -15.75 7.96 -8.88
C ASP A 74 -14.76 6.92 -9.42
N GLY A 75 -14.20 7.17 -10.60
CA GLY A 75 -13.21 6.28 -11.21
C GLY A 75 -12.00 6.05 -10.31
N ALA A 76 -11.59 7.07 -9.54
CA ALA A 76 -10.48 6.95 -8.60
C ALA A 76 -10.81 6.01 -7.45
N SER A 77 -12.00 6.15 -6.83
CA SER A 77 -12.41 5.24 -5.75
C SER A 77 -12.51 3.80 -6.23
N VAL A 78 -13.08 3.56 -7.42
CA VAL A 78 -13.15 2.22 -8.03
C VAL A 78 -11.78 1.63 -8.23
N PHE A 79 -10.84 2.39 -8.82
CA PHE A 79 -9.46 1.97 -9.04
C PHE A 79 -8.76 1.56 -7.73
N PHE A 80 -8.80 2.44 -6.73
CA PHE A 80 -8.12 2.18 -5.45
C PHE A 80 -8.79 1.07 -4.65
N VAL A 81 -10.12 0.96 -4.65
CA VAL A 81 -10.84 -0.15 -3.98
C VAL A 81 -10.49 -1.48 -4.62
N ALA A 82 -10.44 -1.54 -5.96
CA ALA A 82 -10.01 -2.75 -6.67
C ALA A 82 -8.57 -3.13 -6.30
N LEU A 83 -7.66 -2.16 -6.29
CA LEU A 83 -6.26 -2.39 -5.94
C LEU A 83 -6.09 -2.83 -4.48
N ILE A 84 -6.82 -2.23 -3.53
CA ILE A 84 -6.87 -2.64 -2.11
C ILE A 84 -7.38 -4.08 -2.00
N GLY A 85 -8.46 -4.42 -2.70
CA GLY A 85 -9.03 -5.76 -2.67
C GLY A 85 -8.02 -6.82 -3.14
N VAL A 86 -7.34 -6.58 -4.27
CA VAL A 86 -6.30 -7.49 -4.79
C VAL A 86 -5.11 -7.59 -3.82
N ALA A 87 -4.63 -6.48 -3.28
CA ALA A 87 -3.50 -6.45 -2.35
C ALA A 87 -3.82 -7.15 -1.01
N ALA A 88 -5.01 -6.92 -0.46
CA ALA A 88 -5.49 -7.57 0.76
C ALA A 88 -5.68 -9.08 0.54
N ALA A 89 -6.27 -9.48 -0.59
CA ALA A 89 -6.42 -10.88 -0.97
C ALA A 89 -5.06 -11.58 -1.07
N ALA A 90 -4.09 -10.96 -1.73
CA ALA A 90 -2.73 -11.48 -1.83
C ALA A 90 -2.05 -11.61 -0.46
N SER A 91 -2.20 -10.61 0.41
CA SER A 91 -1.69 -10.64 1.79
C SER A 91 -2.26 -11.80 2.60
N LEU A 92 -3.58 -12.04 2.51
CA LEU A 92 -4.26 -13.16 3.15
C LEU A 92 -3.86 -14.51 2.55
N ALA A 93 -3.73 -14.59 1.23
CA ALA A 93 -3.29 -15.80 0.52
C ALA A 93 -1.85 -16.19 0.92
N VAL A 94 -0.93 -15.22 1.01
CA VAL A 94 0.43 -15.44 1.53
C VAL A 94 0.37 -15.99 2.96
N GLY A 95 -0.46 -15.40 3.83
CA GLY A 95 -0.65 -15.86 5.19
C GLY A 95 -1.24 -17.28 5.28
N ALA A 96 -2.23 -17.60 4.44
CA ALA A 96 -2.85 -18.92 4.37
C ALA A 96 -1.89 -20.00 3.84
N ALA A 97 -0.96 -19.60 2.96
CA ALA A 97 0.05 -20.48 2.36
C ALA A 97 1.27 -20.74 3.25
N ASP A 98 1.46 -19.96 4.32
CA ASP A 98 2.61 -20.10 5.23
C ASP A 98 2.52 -21.39 6.07
N PRO A 99 3.41 -22.38 5.85
CA PRO A 99 3.37 -23.66 6.57
C PRO A 99 3.80 -23.52 8.04
N HIS A 100 4.55 -22.47 8.37
CA HIS A 100 5.10 -22.23 9.71
C HIS A 100 4.13 -21.42 10.60
N ARG A 101 3.01 -20.99 10.04
CA ARG A 101 1.97 -20.23 10.75
C ARG A 101 1.45 -20.95 12.00
N ARG A 102 1.31 -22.28 11.97
CA ARG A 102 0.87 -23.08 13.12
C ARG A 102 1.83 -22.95 14.32
N SER A 103 3.13 -23.00 14.07
CA SER A 103 4.13 -22.88 15.14
C SER A 103 4.15 -21.47 15.77
N ARG A 104 3.87 -20.44 14.96
CA ARG A 104 3.77 -19.04 15.44
C ARG A 104 2.45 -18.77 16.15
N SER A 105 1.33 -19.34 15.68
CA SER A 105 -0.01 -19.06 16.22
C SER A 105 -0.23 -19.63 17.62
N VAL A 106 0.47 -20.68 18.01
CA VAL A 106 0.40 -21.25 19.37
C VAL A 106 0.87 -20.24 20.43
N ARG A 107 1.76 -19.31 20.05
CA ARG A 107 2.24 -18.24 20.92
C ARG A 107 1.43 -16.94 20.88
N SER A 108 0.64 -16.70 19.82
CA SER A 108 0.06 -15.39 19.52
C SER A 108 -1.47 -15.31 19.48
N GLY A 109 -2.20 -16.37 19.89
CA GLY A 109 -3.66 -16.39 19.91
C GLY A 109 -4.31 -16.94 18.62
N ALA A 110 -5.65 -16.87 18.52
CA ALA A 110 -6.37 -17.52 17.44
C ALA A 110 -6.01 -16.97 16.05
N PRO A 111 -5.69 -17.84 15.08
CA PRO A 111 -5.33 -17.41 13.72
C PRO A 111 -6.47 -16.71 12.97
N ALA A 112 -7.70 -16.88 13.43
CA ALA A 112 -8.89 -16.23 12.90
C ALA A 112 -8.84 -14.70 13.10
N ASP A 113 -8.32 -14.26 14.24
CA ASP A 113 -8.23 -12.84 14.55
C ASP A 113 -7.26 -12.10 13.62
N GLU A 114 -6.20 -12.77 13.14
CA GLU A 114 -5.29 -12.17 12.14
C GLU A 114 -6.05 -11.88 10.83
N VAL A 115 -6.87 -12.82 10.38
CA VAL A 115 -7.69 -12.65 9.18
C VAL A 115 -8.69 -11.52 9.38
N ALA A 116 -9.38 -11.51 10.52
CA ALA A 116 -10.36 -10.47 10.85
C ALA A 116 -9.73 -9.09 10.91
N LEU A 117 -8.56 -8.94 11.56
CA LEU A 117 -7.85 -7.66 11.66
C LEU A 117 -7.40 -7.14 10.28
N ILE A 118 -6.94 -8.03 9.39
CA ILE A 118 -6.57 -7.63 8.01
C ILE A 118 -7.81 -7.20 7.23
N LEU A 119 -8.95 -7.90 7.38
CA LEU A 119 -10.21 -7.54 6.71
C LEU A 119 -10.77 -6.22 7.24
N PHE A 120 -10.74 -5.96 8.54
CA PHE A 120 -11.12 -4.66 9.11
C PHE A 120 -10.22 -3.54 8.60
N SER A 121 -8.92 -3.77 8.56
CA SER A 121 -7.96 -2.80 8.02
C SER A 121 -8.25 -2.51 6.53
N ALA A 122 -8.56 -3.54 5.73
CA ALA A 122 -8.94 -3.36 4.33
C ALA A 122 -10.27 -2.59 4.18
N GLY A 123 -11.25 -2.81 5.07
CA GLY A 123 -12.48 -2.03 5.13
C GLY A 123 -12.23 -0.56 5.44
N GLY A 124 -11.33 -0.28 6.40
CA GLY A 124 -10.85 1.08 6.69
C GLY A 124 -10.14 1.72 5.49
N ALA A 125 -9.33 0.95 4.76
CA ALA A 125 -8.66 1.40 3.54
C ALA A 125 -9.66 1.83 2.46
N VAL A 126 -10.75 1.05 2.28
CA VAL A 126 -11.84 1.40 1.35
C VAL A 126 -12.51 2.72 1.74
N LEU A 127 -12.76 2.95 3.02
CA LEU A 127 -13.32 4.23 3.49
C LEU A 127 -12.35 5.39 3.24
N VAL A 128 -11.06 5.21 3.49
CA VAL A 128 -10.02 6.23 3.27
C VAL A 128 -9.99 6.69 1.82
N VAL A 129 -10.00 5.76 0.85
CA VAL A 129 -9.92 6.13 -0.58
C VAL A 129 -11.22 6.66 -1.15
N SER A 130 -12.35 6.41 -0.47
CA SER A 130 -13.68 6.89 -0.85
C SER A 130 -14.08 8.14 -0.08
N ALA A 131 -13.28 8.62 0.87
CA ALA A 131 -13.58 9.80 1.66
C ALA A 131 -13.64 11.07 0.79
N ALA A 132 -14.69 11.86 0.97
CA ALA A 132 -14.85 13.21 0.43
C ALA A 132 -15.00 14.26 1.55
N ASP A 133 -14.74 13.83 2.78
CA ASP A 133 -14.85 14.60 3.99
C ASP A 133 -13.68 14.25 4.93
N LEU A 134 -13.14 15.26 5.63
CA LEU A 134 -11.99 15.09 6.53
C LEU A 134 -12.30 14.19 7.73
N VAL A 135 -13.55 14.18 8.22
CA VAL A 135 -13.96 13.33 9.34
C VAL A 135 -14.00 11.87 8.89
N VAL A 136 -14.59 11.61 7.72
CA VAL A 136 -14.61 10.24 7.14
C VAL A 136 -13.20 9.75 6.85
N LEU A 137 -12.31 10.63 6.34
CA LEU A 137 -10.90 10.30 6.15
C LEU A 137 -10.26 9.84 7.47
N PHE A 138 -10.46 10.59 8.56
CA PHE A 138 -9.85 10.28 9.85
C PHE A 138 -10.43 8.99 10.46
N VAL A 139 -11.74 8.79 10.38
CA VAL A 139 -12.40 7.56 10.84
C VAL A 139 -11.89 6.34 10.03
N GLY A 140 -11.81 6.49 8.71
CA GLY A 140 -11.23 5.46 7.83
C GLY A 140 -9.78 5.15 8.17
N LEU A 141 -8.97 6.19 8.46
CA LEU A 141 -7.58 6.05 8.88
C LEU A 141 -7.45 5.30 10.21
N ALA A 142 -8.29 5.60 11.18
CA ALA A 142 -8.33 4.88 12.46
C ALA A 142 -8.70 3.40 12.25
N LEU A 143 -9.72 3.12 11.44
CA LEU A 143 -10.15 1.76 11.12
C LEU A 143 -9.08 0.98 10.32
N LEU A 144 -8.30 1.67 9.49
CA LEU A 144 -7.17 1.10 8.77
C LEU A 144 -6.02 0.72 9.72
N THR A 145 -5.65 1.61 10.65
CA THR A 145 -4.38 1.51 11.40
C THR A 145 -4.49 0.78 12.73
N VAL A 146 -5.59 0.95 13.48
CA VAL A 146 -5.77 0.32 14.80
C VAL A 146 -5.70 -1.21 14.73
N PRO A 147 -6.35 -1.91 13.77
CA PRO A 147 -6.21 -3.35 13.62
C PRO A 147 -4.75 -3.78 13.38
N LEU A 148 -3.96 -2.97 12.68
CA LEU A 148 -2.56 -3.27 12.42
C LEU A 148 -1.67 -3.11 13.64
N TYR A 149 -1.98 -2.17 14.56
CA TYR A 149 -1.29 -2.07 15.85
C TYR A 149 -1.54 -3.32 16.69
N VAL A 150 -2.79 -3.79 16.74
CA VAL A 150 -3.14 -5.05 17.42
C VAL A 150 -2.41 -6.23 16.79
N LEU A 151 -2.36 -6.28 15.46
CA LEU A 151 -1.67 -7.33 14.72
C LEU A 151 -0.16 -7.34 15.04
N THR A 152 0.48 -6.17 15.09
CA THR A 152 1.90 -6.04 15.45
C THR A 152 2.15 -6.49 16.89
N ALA A 153 1.28 -6.14 17.83
CA ALA A 153 1.37 -6.53 19.22
C ALA A 153 1.29 -8.05 19.45
N ARG A 154 0.61 -8.77 18.55
CA ARG A 154 0.47 -10.24 18.63
C ARG A 154 1.73 -11.00 18.22
N TRP A 155 2.60 -10.39 17.42
CA TRP A 155 3.86 -11.00 16.96
C TRP A 155 4.96 -10.82 18.02
N ARG A 156 4.77 -11.44 19.18
CA ARG A 156 5.73 -11.39 20.29
C ARG A 156 6.97 -12.23 19.98
N THR A 157 8.08 -11.57 19.72
CA THR A 157 9.44 -12.14 19.74
C THR A 157 10.17 -11.67 20.99
N GLN A 158 11.26 -12.32 21.40
CA GLN A 158 12.11 -11.82 22.49
C GLN A 158 12.61 -10.42 22.10
N GLY A 159 12.33 -9.41 22.95
CA GLY A 159 12.56 -7.99 22.66
C GLY A 159 11.44 -7.31 21.83
N GLY A 160 10.30 -7.99 21.61
CA GLY A 160 9.18 -7.49 20.81
C GLY A 160 8.39 -6.36 21.44
N ASP A 161 8.39 -6.25 22.77
CA ASP A 161 7.58 -5.23 23.47
C ASP A 161 8.04 -3.81 23.14
N GLU A 162 9.34 -3.54 23.06
CA GLU A 162 9.85 -2.23 22.64
C GLU A 162 9.47 -1.88 21.19
N ARG A 163 9.52 -2.87 20.29
CA ARG A 163 9.13 -2.68 18.88
C ARG A 163 7.65 -2.36 18.73
N VAL A 164 6.79 -3.05 19.50
CA VAL A 164 5.36 -2.81 19.52
C VAL A 164 5.04 -1.41 20.02
N ILE A 165 5.66 -1.02 21.14
CA ILE A 165 5.47 0.32 21.73
C ILE A 165 5.97 1.39 20.76
N ARG A 166 7.14 1.21 20.16
CA ARG A 166 7.69 2.15 19.16
C ARG A 166 6.75 2.30 17.96
N HIS A 167 6.26 1.18 17.41
CA HIS A 167 5.33 1.21 16.27
C HIS A 167 4.03 1.90 16.62
N PHE A 168 3.46 1.62 17.80
CA PHE A 168 2.24 2.26 18.28
C PHE A 168 2.47 3.78 18.52
N LEU A 169 3.53 4.17 19.21
CA LEU A 169 3.81 5.58 19.49
C LEU A 169 4.02 6.39 18.21
N LEU A 170 4.81 5.86 17.28
CA LEU A 170 5.04 6.52 16.00
C LEU A 170 3.75 6.62 15.20
N GLY A 171 2.93 5.57 15.15
CA GLY A 171 1.66 5.58 14.47
C GLY A 171 0.64 6.53 15.12
N ALA A 172 0.59 6.58 16.45
CA ALA A 172 -0.24 7.53 17.17
C ALA A 172 0.20 8.99 16.90
N THR A 173 1.51 9.25 16.88
CA THR A 173 2.05 10.57 16.50
C THR A 173 1.66 10.95 15.07
N SER A 174 1.72 10.00 14.13
CA SER A 174 1.30 10.19 12.75
C SER A 174 -0.18 10.56 12.65
N SER A 175 -1.05 9.80 13.35
CA SER A 175 -2.49 10.09 13.41
C SER A 175 -2.79 11.43 14.07
N ALA A 176 -2.08 11.77 15.15
CA ALA A 176 -2.23 13.05 15.83
C ALA A 176 -1.81 14.23 14.92
N THR A 177 -0.71 14.08 14.18
CA THR A 177 -0.26 15.07 13.21
C THR A 177 -1.29 15.27 12.10
N ALA A 178 -1.84 14.18 11.54
CA ALA A 178 -2.89 14.26 10.54
C ALA A 178 -4.16 14.95 11.09
N LEU A 179 -4.60 14.56 12.30
CA LEU A 179 -5.77 15.14 12.96
C LEU A 179 -5.58 16.63 13.26
N TYR A 180 -4.38 17.02 13.71
CA TYR A 180 -4.07 18.43 13.95
C TYR A 180 -4.10 19.23 12.65
N GLY A 181 -3.57 18.68 11.56
CA GLY A 181 -3.70 19.26 10.22
C GLY A 181 -5.17 19.43 9.79
N ILE A 182 -6.00 18.42 10.01
CA ILE A 182 -7.45 18.44 9.76
C ILE A 182 -8.13 19.54 10.59
N ALA A 183 -7.78 19.67 11.86
CA ALA A 183 -8.34 20.70 12.74
C ALA A 183 -7.98 22.12 12.26
N LEU A 184 -6.74 22.34 11.80
CA LEU A 184 -6.33 23.63 11.23
C LEU A 184 -7.04 23.92 9.90
N LEU A 185 -7.25 22.92 9.04
CA LEU A 185 -8.05 23.07 7.82
C LEU A 185 -9.48 23.49 8.14
N TYR A 186 -10.12 22.83 9.10
CA TYR A 186 -11.45 23.20 9.57
C TYR A 186 -11.49 24.60 10.18
N ALA A 187 -10.49 24.96 11.00
CA ALA A 187 -10.40 26.29 11.58
C ALA A 187 -10.22 27.39 10.53
N ALA A 188 -9.53 27.09 9.42
CA ALA A 188 -9.30 28.03 8.34
C ALA A 188 -10.51 28.21 7.41
N THR A 189 -11.34 27.15 7.24
CA THR A 189 -12.39 27.09 6.20
C THR A 189 -13.81 27.05 6.76
N GLY A 190 -13.99 26.54 7.98
CA GLY A 190 -15.30 26.16 8.54
C GLY A 190 -15.94 24.92 7.91
N GLU A 191 -15.22 24.25 6.99
CA GLU A 191 -15.72 23.14 6.19
C GLU A 191 -14.92 21.87 6.45
N THR A 192 -15.61 20.72 6.46
CA THR A 192 -14.96 19.40 6.51
C THR A 192 -14.96 18.71 5.15
N GLY A 193 -15.90 19.08 4.27
CA GLY A 193 -16.01 18.53 2.92
C GLY A 193 -14.91 19.03 1.99
N TYR A 194 -14.34 18.13 1.19
CA TYR A 194 -13.23 18.44 0.29
C TYR A 194 -13.56 19.53 -0.73
N LEU A 195 -14.82 19.61 -1.22
CA LEU A 195 -15.25 20.65 -2.14
C LEU A 195 -15.18 22.04 -1.50
N GLY A 196 -15.49 22.17 -0.20
CA GLY A 196 -15.35 23.39 0.56
C GLY A 196 -13.89 23.82 0.72
N LEU A 197 -13.00 22.83 0.95
CA LEU A 197 -11.56 23.07 1.05
C LEU A 197 -10.97 23.69 -0.24
N GLY A 198 -11.43 23.26 -1.42
CA GLY A 198 -10.97 23.79 -2.70
C GLY A 198 -11.35 25.25 -2.97
N ARG A 199 -12.28 25.83 -2.18
CA ARG A 199 -12.72 27.23 -2.29
C ARG A 199 -12.00 28.17 -1.33
N ALA A 200 -11.15 27.65 -0.45
CA ALA A 200 -10.47 28.43 0.56
C ALA A 200 -9.36 29.30 -0.06
N THR A 201 -9.21 30.50 0.47
CA THR A 201 -8.17 31.45 0.08
C THR A 201 -6.82 31.10 0.71
N HIS A 202 -5.74 31.72 0.21
CA HIS A 202 -4.35 31.63 0.72
C HIS A 202 -4.22 32.10 2.19
N ASN A 203 -4.75 31.32 3.12
CA ASN A 203 -4.55 31.56 4.53
C ASN A 203 -3.35 30.72 5.00
N PRO A 204 -2.32 31.27 5.67
CA PRO A 204 -1.22 30.51 6.24
C PRO A 204 -1.68 29.33 7.13
N LEU A 205 -2.83 29.50 7.82
CA LEU A 205 -3.43 28.44 8.64
C LEU A 205 -3.90 27.25 7.78
N TYR A 206 -4.49 27.53 6.62
CA TYR A 206 -4.89 26.52 5.65
C TYR A 206 -3.68 25.75 5.11
N LEU A 207 -2.65 26.46 4.67
CA LEU A 207 -1.42 25.84 4.13
C LEU A 207 -0.71 25.00 5.19
N GLY A 208 -0.59 25.52 6.42
CA GLY A 208 -0.01 24.76 7.54
C GLY A 208 -0.82 23.51 7.89
N GLY A 209 -2.16 23.65 7.93
CA GLY A 209 -3.08 22.55 8.17
C GLY A 209 -2.94 21.44 7.14
N LEU A 210 -2.85 21.84 5.90
CA LEU A 210 -2.73 20.94 4.77
C LEU A 210 -1.38 20.22 4.76
N ALA A 211 -0.27 20.95 4.97
CA ALA A 211 1.06 20.36 5.08
C ALA A 211 1.13 19.33 6.22
N LEU A 212 0.54 19.60 7.37
CA LEU A 212 0.47 18.69 8.50
C LEU A 212 -0.43 17.47 8.23
N ALA A 213 -1.58 17.66 7.58
CA ALA A 213 -2.44 16.56 7.21
C ALA A 213 -1.72 15.59 6.26
N LEU A 214 -1.06 16.13 5.22
CA LEU A 214 -0.28 15.30 4.29
C LEU A 214 0.93 14.62 4.96
N ALA A 215 1.69 15.38 5.76
CA ALA A 215 2.83 14.83 6.47
C ALA A 215 2.40 13.67 7.38
N GLY A 216 1.30 13.84 8.12
CA GLY A 216 0.72 12.78 8.94
C GLY A 216 0.32 11.56 8.11
N LEU A 217 -0.31 11.74 6.96
CA LEU A 217 -0.66 10.64 6.06
C LEU A 217 0.60 9.92 5.53
N VAL A 218 1.58 10.66 5.00
CA VAL A 218 2.84 10.07 4.49
C VAL A 218 3.59 9.33 5.60
N PHE A 219 3.59 9.85 6.81
CA PHE A 219 4.30 9.22 7.93
C PHE A 219 3.75 7.82 8.25
N HIS A 220 2.45 7.56 8.05
CA HIS A 220 1.87 6.21 8.19
C HIS A 220 2.49 5.19 7.22
N THR A 221 2.85 5.59 6.01
CA THR A 221 3.47 4.68 5.04
C THR A 221 4.90 4.32 5.42
N VAL A 222 5.63 5.26 6.04
CA VAL A 222 7.01 5.07 6.51
C VAL A 222 7.07 4.12 7.71
N LEU A 223 6.02 4.09 8.52
CA LEU A 223 5.98 3.34 9.78
C LEU A 223 5.59 1.87 9.65
N ALA A 224 5.06 1.46 8.51
CA ALA A 224 4.56 0.10 8.28
C ALA A 224 5.50 -0.80 7.42
N PRO A 225 6.84 -0.65 7.41
CA PRO A 225 7.68 -1.18 6.34
C PRO A 225 7.81 -2.71 6.31
N ALA A 226 7.60 -3.42 7.42
CA ALA A 226 7.96 -4.83 7.53
C ALA A 226 6.76 -5.81 7.54
N GLN A 227 5.53 -5.33 7.32
CA GLN A 227 4.32 -6.15 7.40
C GLN A 227 3.69 -6.36 6.02
N ARG A 228 3.12 -7.56 5.78
CA ARG A 228 2.39 -7.89 4.54
C ARG A 228 1.20 -6.96 4.28
N SER A 229 0.56 -6.49 5.34
CA SER A 229 -0.56 -5.55 5.30
C SER A 229 -0.15 -4.10 4.99
N SER A 230 1.15 -3.78 5.03
CA SER A 230 1.66 -2.43 4.69
C SER A 230 1.32 -2.01 3.25
N ILE A 231 1.17 -2.98 2.33
CA ILE A 231 0.76 -2.72 0.95
C ILE A 231 -0.61 -2.02 0.93
N VAL A 232 -1.57 -2.54 1.71
CA VAL A 232 -2.93 -1.97 1.81
C VAL A 232 -2.88 -0.55 2.36
N VAL A 233 -2.05 -0.32 3.39
CA VAL A 233 -1.84 1.02 3.96
C VAL A 233 -1.30 1.98 2.91
N ASN A 234 -0.24 1.59 2.20
CA ASN A 234 0.39 2.44 1.19
C ASN A 234 -0.58 2.82 0.06
N ILE A 235 -1.39 1.86 -0.42
CA ILE A 235 -2.39 2.11 -1.45
C ILE A 235 -3.46 3.08 -0.92
N ALA A 236 -3.97 2.86 0.29
CA ALA A 236 -5.01 3.69 0.88
C ALA A 236 -4.53 5.13 1.12
N ILE A 237 -3.34 5.28 1.69
CA ILE A 237 -2.75 6.61 1.95
C ILE A 237 -2.48 7.36 0.65
N VAL A 238 -1.92 6.68 -0.38
CA VAL A 238 -1.72 7.30 -1.69
C VAL A 238 -3.05 7.74 -2.29
N GLY A 239 -4.09 6.89 -2.25
CA GLY A 239 -5.41 7.25 -2.74
C GLY A 239 -5.99 8.49 -2.05
N ALA A 240 -5.86 8.56 -0.72
CA ALA A 240 -6.27 9.73 0.06
C ALA A 240 -5.47 10.99 -0.29
N LEU A 241 -4.14 10.87 -0.40
CA LEU A 241 -3.25 11.97 -0.78
C LEU A 241 -3.61 12.53 -2.16
N LEU A 242 -3.73 11.66 -3.17
CA LEU A 242 -4.07 12.07 -4.52
C LEU A 242 -5.44 12.75 -4.58
N ARG A 243 -6.43 12.24 -3.82
CA ARG A 243 -7.75 12.84 -3.76
C ARG A 243 -7.72 14.21 -3.08
N LEU A 244 -7.08 14.31 -1.91
CA LEU A 244 -7.00 15.56 -1.16
C LEU A 244 -6.29 16.64 -1.99
N VAL A 245 -5.18 16.30 -2.61
CA VAL A 245 -4.41 17.19 -3.50
C VAL A 245 -5.23 17.55 -4.75
N GLY A 246 -5.83 16.55 -5.42
CA GLY A 246 -6.56 16.77 -6.67
C GLY A 246 -7.78 17.69 -6.52
N VAL A 247 -8.50 17.57 -5.41
CA VAL A 247 -9.66 18.45 -5.14
C VAL A 247 -9.20 19.87 -4.78
N THR A 248 -8.12 20.00 -4.03
CA THR A 248 -7.61 21.32 -3.62
C THR A 248 -6.90 22.06 -4.74
N GLN A 249 -6.31 21.37 -5.72
CA GLN A 249 -5.72 21.99 -6.92
C GLN A 249 -6.75 22.59 -7.89
N ARG A 250 -8.04 22.27 -7.77
CA ARG A 250 -9.10 22.87 -8.59
C ARG A 250 -9.43 24.32 -8.19
N GLY A 251 -8.99 24.77 -7.01
CA GLY A 251 -9.10 26.15 -6.58
C GLY A 251 -8.13 27.06 -7.31
N GLU A 252 -8.37 28.40 -7.25
CA GLU A 252 -7.49 29.42 -7.85
C GLU A 252 -6.07 29.45 -7.25
N VAL A 253 -5.79 28.56 -6.31
CA VAL A 253 -4.61 28.52 -5.42
C VAL A 253 -3.71 27.34 -5.78
N ALA A 254 -3.15 27.35 -6.97
CA ALA A 254 -2.29 26.23 -7.45
C ALA A 254 -0.87 26.22 -6.88
N LEU A 255 -0.50 27.06 -5.90
CA LEU A 255 0.88 27.48 -5.80
C LEU A 255 1.82 26.71 -4.90
N ASP A 256 1.44 26.27 -3.71
CA ASP A 256 2.46 25.83 -2.73
C ASP A 256 2.48 24.30 -2.50
N TRP A 257 1.58 23.62 -3.15
CA TRP A 257 1.48 22.16 -3.08
C TRP A 257 2.64 21.43 -3.72
N GLU A 258 3.05 21.91 -4.89
CA GLU A 258 4.12 21.31 -5.67
C GLU A 258 5.40 21.27 -4.85
N VAL A 259 5.72 22.34 -4.13
CA VAL A 259 6.91 22.41 -3.27
C VAL A 259 6.81 21.44 -2.10
N SER A 260 5.65 21.38 -1.42
CA SER A 260 5.45 20.46 -0.29
C SER A 260 5.50 19.00 -0.73
N LEU A 261 4.82 18.66 -1.82
CA LEU A 261 4.86 17.29 -2.38
C LEU A 261 6.24 16.95 -2.93
N ALA A 262 6.91 17.90 -3.59
CA ALA A 262 8.27 17.72 -4.07
C ALA A 262 9.25 17.48 -2.93
N ALA A 263 9.13 18.20 -1.81
CA ALA A 263 9.95 17.99 -0.61
C ALA A 263 9.70 16.60 0.00
N LEU A 264 8.43 16.17 0.11
CA LEU A 264 8.08 14.84 0.59
C LEU A 264 8.58 13.75 -0.36
N ALA A 265 8.47 13.95 -1.68
CA ALA A 265 9.01 13.06 -2.68
C ALA A 265 10.53 12.91 -2.57
N ALA A 266 11.25 14.03 -2.42
CA ALA A 266 12.69 14.04 -2.24
C ALA A 266 13.10 13.25 -0.98
N LEU A 267 12.42 13.47 0.14
CA LEU A 267 12.68 12.74 1.40
C LEU A 267 12.45 11.24 1.24
N ALA A 268 11.36 10.83 0.59
CA ALA A 268 11.04 9.44 0.35
C ALA A 268 12.06 8.76 -0.59
N LEU A 269 12.52 9.45 -1.64
CA LEU A 269 13.55 8.93 -2.54
C LEU A 269 14.89 8.74 -1.82
N VAL A 270 15.30 9.69 -0.99
CA VAL A 270 16.54 9.62 -0.18
C VAL A 270 16.51 8.47 0.82
N SER A 271 15.31 8.06 1.29
CA SER A 271 15.17 6.91 2.20
C SER A 271 15.71 5.61 1.58
N GLY A 272 15.78 5.52 0.25
CA GLY A 272 16.43 4.40 -0.45
C GLY A 272 17.90 4.20 -0.09
N LEU A 273 18.59 5.24 0.40
CA LEU A 273 19.97 5.14 0.93
C LEU A 273 20.05 4.20 2.14
N ALA A 274 19.04 4.20 3.01
CA ALA A 274 18.99 3.30 4.17
C ALA A 274 18.96 1.82 3.76
N ALA A 275 18.40 1.52 2.58
CA ALA A 275 18.37 0.16 2.04
C ALA A 275 19.76 -0.40 1.72
N LEU A 276 20.78 0.45 1.47
CA LEU A 276 22.14 0.00 1.14
C LEU A 276 22.81 -0.75 2.30
N THR A 277 22.55 -0.38 3.54
CA THR A 277 23.17 -0.96 4.73
C THR A 277 22.31 -2.04 5.38
N GLU A 278 21.02 -2.11 5.04
CA GLU A 278 20.10 -3.05 5.66
C GLU A 278 20.34 -4.49 5.16
N ARG A 279 20.33 -5.44 6.11
CA ARG A 279 20.49 -6.88 5.85
C ARG A 279 19.22 -7.69 6.08
N ARG A 280 18.27 -7.16 6.85
CA ARG A 280 16.98 -7.80 7.12
C ARG A 280 16.06 -7.61 5.93
N LEU A 281 15.59 -8.71 5.33
CA LEU A 281 14.78 -8.68 4.11
C LEU A 281 13.49 -7.88 4.28
N GLY A 282 12.81 -8.00 5.43
CA GLY A 282 11.58 -7.28 5.69
C GLY A 282 11.77 -5.75 5.66
N TRP A 283 12.85 -5.25 6.29
CA TRP A 283 13.18 -3.83 6.29
C TRP A 283 13.67 -3.34 4.93
N LEU A 284 14.42 -4.17 4.21
CA LEU A 284 14.87 -3.83 2.86
C LEU A 284 13.67 -3.65 1.91
N ILE A 285 12.67 -4.56 1.98
CA ILE A 285 11.41 -4.41 1.23
C ILE A 285 10.65 -3.16 1.67
N GLY A 286 10.65 -2.85 2.97
CA GLY A 286 10.06 -1.64 3.51
C GLY A 286 10.69 -0.36 2.95
N TYR A 287 12.00 -0.25 2.96
CA TYR A 287 12.70 0.90 2.35
C TYR A 287 12.46 0.98 0.84
N ALA A 288 12.36 -0.17 0.15
CA ALA A 288 11.97 -0.19 -1.25
C ALA A 288 10.57 0.39 -1.45
N ALA A 289 9.61 0.03 -0.60
CA ALA A 289 8.24 0.56 -0.67
C ALA A 289 8.19 2.07 -0.42
N ILE A 290 8.96 2.59 0.54
CA ILE A 290 9.07 4.03 0.80
C ILE A 290 9.69 4.74 -0.41
N SER A 291 10.75 4.18 -1.01
CA SER A 291 11.35 4.74 -2.21
C SER A 291 10.37 4.77 -3.39
N GLN A 292 9.57 3.70 -3.57
CA GLN A 292 8.51 3.70 -4.60
C GLN A 292 7.44 4.75 -4.33
N LEU A 293 7.09 5.02 -3.06
CA LEU A 293 6.21 6.12 -2.70
C LEU A 293 6.78 7.47 -3.15
N GLY A 294 8.09 7.66 -3.06
CA GLY A 294 8.75 8.86 -3.59
C GLY A 294 8.47 9.11 -5.07
N TYR A 295 8.47 8.07 -5.90
CA TYR A 295 8.10 8.21 -7.32
C TYR A 295 6.61 8.54 -7.50
N VAL A 296 5.73 7.98 -6.67
CA VAL A 296 4.30 8.32 -6.71
C VAL A 296 4.07 9.79 -6.36
N LEU A 297 4.72 10.28 -5.30
CA LEU A 297 4.65 11.68 -4.88
C LEU A 297 5.27 12.63 -5.91
N LEU A 298 6.33 12.19 -6.60
CA LEU A 298 6.92 12.95 -7.70
C LEU A 298 5.93 13.14 -8.87
N ALA A 299 5.18 12.10 -9.23
CA ALA A 299 4.13 12.22 -10.24
C ALA A 299 2.98 13.12 -9.77
N ALA A 300 2.60 13.04 -8.48
CA ALA A 300 1.57 13.88 -7.89
C ALA A 300 1.99 15.36 -7.85
N ALA A 301 3.27 15.65 -7.56
CA ALA A 301 3.83 17.00 -7.61
C ALA A 301 3.74 17.61 -9.02
N GLY A 302 3.92 16.81 -10.06
CA GLY A 302 3.70 17.21 -11.46
C GLY A 302 2.22 17.19 -11.91
N SER A 303 1.26 17.11 -10.96
CA SER A 303 -0.19 17.03 -11.23
C SER A 303 -0.61 15.87 -12.14
N ALA A 304 0.21 14.84 -12.25
CA ALA A 304 0.00 13.68 -13.11
C ALA A 304 -0.63 12.50 -12.32
N PHE A 305 -1.87 12.66 -11.88
CA PHE A 305 -2.59 11.66 -11.09
C PHE A 305 -2.68 10.28 -11.75
N PRO A 306 -2.90 10.14 -13.07
CA PRO A 306 -2.84 8.84 -13.74
C PRO A 306 -1.47 8.16 -13.63
N ALA A 307 -0.37 8.91 -13.76
CA ALA A 307 0.98 8.37 -13.61
C ALA A 307 1.25 7.93 -12.16
N ALA A 308 0.78 8.69 -11.17
CA ALA A 308 0.85 8.33 -9.75
C ALA A 308 0.04 7.05 -9.45
N ALA A 309 -1.16 6.92 -10.03
CA ALA A 309 -2.01 5.73 -9.89
C ALA A 309 -1.35 4.49 -10.53
N PHE A 310 -0.79 4.63 -11.73
CA PHE A 310 -0.04 3.57 -12.37
C PHE A 310 1.18 3.15 -11.52
N ALA A 311 1.89 4.12 -10.96
CA ALA A 311 3.09 3.88 -10.15
C ALA A 311 2.76 3.12 -8.85
N ILE A 312 1.68 3.48 -8.13
CA ILE A 312 1.30 2.74 -6.92
C ILE A 312 0.81 1.33 -7.23
N ALA A 313 0.12 1.11 -8.36
CA ALA A 313 -0.30 -0.22 -8.78
C ALA A 313 0.91 -1.11 -9.11
N ALA A 314 1.89 -0.58 -9.83
CA ALA A 314 3.15 -1.27 -10.10
C ALA A 314 3.92 -1.60 -8.81
N ALA A 315 4.02 -0.63 -7.89
CA ALA A 315 4.66 -0.82 -6.59
C ALA A 315 3.94 -1.89 -5.73
N ALA A 316 2.61 -1.90 -5.74
CA ALA A 316 1.82 -2.90 -5.02
C ALA A 316 2.05 -4.32 -5.58
N ALA A 317 2.07 -4.49 -6.90
CA ALA A 317 2.34 -5.77 -7.53
C ALA A 317 3.74 -6.30 -7.17
N LEU A 318 4.76 -5.44 -7.20
CA LEU A 318 6.12 -5.76 -6.78
C LEU A 318 6.19 -6.17 -5.31
N ALA A 319 5.53 -5.40 -4.43
CA ALA A 319 5.52 -5.67 -2.99
C ALA A 319 4.83 -7.00 -2.66
N VAL A 320 3.71 -7.34 -3.31
CA VAL A 320 3.02 -8.65 -3.16
C VAL A 320 3.98 -9.80 -3.47
N GLY A 321 4.72 -9.73 -4.57
CA GLY A 321 5.68 -10.74 -4.95
C GLY A 321 6.82 -10.89 -3.94
N LEU A 322 7.37 -9.78 -3.45
CA LEU A 322 8.47 -9.78 -2.49
C LEU A 322 8.04 -10.30 -1.10
N PHE A 323 6.85 -9.93 -0.63
CA PHE A 323 6.29 -10.52 0.60
C PHE A 323 5.99 -12.01 0.43
N GLY A 324 5.66 -12.46 -0.78
CA GLY A 324 5.56 -13.89 -1.11
C GLY A 324 6.89 -14.62 -0.92
N VAL A 325 8.00 -14.00 -1.31
CA VAL A 325 9.36 -14.56 -1.06
C VAL A 325 9.66 -14.66 0.43
N LEU A 326 9.33 -13.62 1.23
CA LEU A 326 9.50 -13.66 2.69
C LEU A 326 8.75 -14.85 3.34
N ALA A 327 7.57 -15.18 2.83
CA ALA A 327 6.79 -16.30 3.36
C ALA A 327 7.44 -17.68 3.09
N LEU A 328 8.37 -17.77 2.14
CA LEU A 328 9.10 -19.00 1.85
C LEU A 328 10.30 -19.21 2.75
N VAL A 329 10.75 -18.17 3.48
CA VAL A 329 11.87 -18.27 4.43
C VAL A 329 11.32 -18.48 5.84
N PRO A 330 11.59 -19.61 6.50
CA PRO A 330 10.99 -20.01 7.78
C PRO A 330 11.70 -19.34 8.99
N ARG A 331 11.88 -18.04 8.94
CA ARG A 331 12.43 -17.21 10.03
C ARG A 331 11.52 -16.03 10.34
N ASP A 332 11.53 -15.58 11.58
CA ASP A 332 10.75 -14.40 12.00
C ASP A 332 11.35 -13.11 11.43
N GLU A 333 12.67 -13.03 11.36
CA GLU A 333 13.40 -11.91 10.75
C GLU A 333 14.41 -12.46 9.73
N PRO A 334 13.97 -12.78 8.50
CA PRO A 334 14.88 -13.29 7.49
C PRO A 334 15.86 -12.20 7.02
N THR A 335 17.09 -12.62 6.80
CA THR A 335 18.21 -11.80 6.32
C THR A 335 18.60 -12.19 4.89
N LEU A 336 19.46 -11.39 4.26
CA LEU A 336 20.02 -11.72 2.95
C LEU A 336 20.75 -13.07 2.95
N ASP A 337 21.40 -13.44 4.07
CA ASP A 337 22.14 -14.71 4.19
C ASP A 337 21.20 -15.93 4.12
N ASP A 338 19.93 -15.77 4.49
CA ASP A 338 18.92 -16.85 4.42
C ASP A 338 18.49 -17.18 2.99
N LEU A 339 18.81 -16.34 2.02
CA LEU A 339 18.60 -16.60 0.58
C LEU A 339 19.73 -17.41 -0.04
N ALA A 340 20.85 -17.63 0.67
CA ALA A 340 22.01 -18.35 0.14
C ALA A 340 21.65 -19.76 -0.32
N GLY A 341 22.06 -20.11 -1.53
CA GLY A 341 21.79 -21.41 -2.16
C GLY A 341 20.39 -21.56 -2.75
N LEU A 342 19.54 -20.52 -2.71
CA LEU A 342 18.18 -20.57 -3.27
C LEU A 342 18.20 -20.87 -4.77
N ALA A 343 19.17 -20.35 -5.49
CA ALA A 343 19.32 -20.57 -6.95
C ALA A 343 19.46 -22.06 -7.31
N ARG A 344 20.16 -22.84 -6.49
CA ARG A 344 20.32 -24.27 -6.70
C ARG A 344 19.13 -25.08 -6.17
N ALA A 345 18.57 -24.66 -5.02
CA ALA A 345 17.48 -25.39 -4.38
C ALA A 345 16.12 -25.13 -5.05
N ARG A 346 15.90 -23.93 -5.60
CA ARG A 346 14.65 -23.46 -6.16
C ARG A 346 14.85 -22.47 -7.31
N PRO A 347 15.29 -22.93 -8.47
CA PRO A 347 15.64 -22.08 -9.60
C PRO A 347 14.45 -21.23 -10.08
N LEU A 348 13.24 -21.77 -10.09
CA LEU A 348 12.04 -21.04 -10.49
C LEU A 348 11.71 -19.86 -9.55
N VAL A 349 11.85 -20.04 -8.24
CA VAL A 349 11.63 -18.95 -7.26
C VAL A 349 12.72 -17.90 -7.41
N THR A 350 13.96 -18.31 -7.66
CA THR A 350 15.07 -17.37 -7.87
C THR A 350 14.89 -16.57 -9.16
N LEU A 351 14.42 -17.20 -10.24
CA LEU A 351 14.10 -16.51 -11.49
C LEU A 351 12.98 -15.47 -11.25
N ALA A 352 11.89 -15.88 -10.59
CA ALA A 352 10.80 -14.98 -10.26
C ALA A 352 11.27 -13.82 -9.38
N LEU A 353 12.10 -14.09 -8.36
CA LEU A 353 12.70 -13.04 -7.54
C LEU A 353 13.59 -12.10 -8.37
N GLY A 354 14.35 -12.63 -9.34
CA GLY A 354 15.13 -11.83 -10.28
C GLY A 354 14.26 -10.87 -11.09
N VAL A 355 13.09 -11.31 -11.56
CA VAL A 355 12.10 -10.46 -12.25
C VAL A 355 11.55 -9.38 -11.32
N LEU A 356 11.20 -9.73 -10.06
CA LEU A 356 10.71 -8.78 -9.07
C LEU A 356 11.76 -7.71 -8.75
N VAL A 357 13.00 -8.13 -8.54
CA VAL A 357 14.14 -7.22 -8.30
C VAL A 357 14.39 -6.36 -9.54
N GLY A 358 14.35 -6.94 -10.74
CA GLY A 358 14.44 -6.21 -11.99
C GLY A 358 13.36 -5.13 -12.13
N GLY A 359 12.13 -5.44 -11.67
CA GLY A 359 11.02 -4.48 -11.59
C GLY A 359 11.29 -3.33 -10.62
N LEU A 360 11.86 -3.60 -9.44
CA LEU A 360 12.25 -2.55 -8.49
C LEU A 360 13.35 -1.64 -9.05
N ILE A 361 14.33 -2.23 -9.72
CA ILE A 361 15.40 -1.50 -10.40
C ILE A 361 14.84 -0.65 -11.55
N GLY A 362 13.83 -1.17 -12.24
CA GLY A 362 13.28 -0.57 -13.46
C GLY A 362 13.97 -1.09 -14.71
N VAL A 363 14.11 -2.41 -14.82
CA VAL A 363 14.68 -3.06 -16.02
C VAL A 363 13.54 -3.37 -17.01
N PRO A 364 13.66 -2.98 -18.31
CA PRO A 364 12.72 -3.45 -19.32
C PRO A 364 12.75 -4.98 -19.45
N PRO A 365 11.63 -5.66 -19.68
CA PRO A 365 10.27 -5.19 -19.99
C PRO A 365 9.33 -5.23 -18.75
N THR A 366 9.77 -4.80 -17.60
CA THR A 366 8.94 -4.84 -16.38
C THR A 366 8.02 -3.62 -16.24
N VAL A 367 6.90 -3.78 -15.54
CA VAL A 367 5.99 -2.67 -15.20
C VAL A 367 6.68 -1.59 -14.35
N GLY A 368 7.68 -1.95 -13.56
CA GLY A 368 8.47 -1.00 -12.77
C GLY A 368 9.29 -0.03 -13.62
N PHE A 369 9.78 -0.48 -14.78
CA PHE A 369 10.41 0.42 -15.76
C PHE A 369 9.42 1.43 -16.31
N LEU A 370 8.27 0.97 -16.80
CA LEU A 370 7.23 1.85 -17.33
C LEU A 370 6.72 2.85 -16.30
N SER A 371 6.56 2.39 -15.06
CA SER A 371 6.17 3.26 -13.94
C SER A 371 7.13 4.45 -13.78
N LYS A 372 8.44 4.18 -13.73
CA LYS A 372 9.45 5.24 -13.62
C LYS A 372 9.46 6.14 -14.84
N LEU A 373 9.30 5.57 -16.04
CA LEU A 373 9.25 6.33 -17.28
C LEU A 373 8.10 7.34 -17.27
N TYR A 374 6.88 6.92 -16.94
CA TYR A 374 5.72 7.82 -16.87
C TYR A 374 5.86 8.87 -15.76
N VAL A 375 6.42 8.50 -14.62
CA VAL A 375 6.70 9.43 -13.53
C VAL A 375 7.71 10.51 -13.95
N PHE A 376 8.81 10.11 -14.57
CA PHE A 376 9.83 11.07 -15.04
C PHE A 376 9.30 11.95 -16.17
N GLU A 377 8.54 11.40 -17.11
CA GLU A 377 7.88 12.17 -18.16
C GLU A 377 6.96 13.25 -17.55
N SER A 378 6.16 12.88 -16.55
CA SER A 378 5.26 13.82 -15.89
C SER A 378 6.01 14.93 -15.14
N ALA A 379 7.10 14.58 -14.45
CA ALA A 379 7.92 15.55 -13.73
C ALA A 379 8.66 16.53 -14.67
N VAL A 380 9.13 16.06 -15.84
CA VAL A 380 9.71 16.93 -16.88
C VAL A 380 8.65 17.91 -17.41
N ARG A 381 7.44 17.43 -17.69
CA ARG A 381 6.32 18.28 -18.12
C ARG A 381 5.93 19.31 -17.04
N GLY A 382 5.99 18.93 -15.76
CA GLY A 382 5.76 19.81 -14.61
C GLY A 382 6.94 20.72 -14.23
N GLN A 383 7.98 20.81 -15.09
CA GLN A 383 9.18 21.65 -14.85
C GLN A 383 9.96 21.28 -13.56
N LEU A 384 9.78 20.05 -13.03
CA LEU A 384 10.42 19.54 -11.82
C LEU A 384 11.72 18.75 -12.13
N LEU A 385 12.56 19.29 -13.05
CA LEU A 385 13.74 18.60 -13.57
C LEU A 385 14.73 18.17 -12.46
N TRP A 386 14.88 19.00 -11.42
CA TRP A 386 15.75 18.68 -10.28
C TRP A 386 15.29 17.41 -9.53
N LEU A 387 13.98 17.17 -9.43
CA LEU A 387 13.42 15.93 -8.85
C LEU A 387 13.61 14.73 -9.78
N VAL A 388 13.60 14.92 -11.09
CA VAL A 388 13.93 13.85 -12.05
C VAL A 388 15.37 13.38 -11.83
N VAL A 389 16.31 14.32 -11.67
CA VAL A 389 17.71 14.01 -11.39
C VAL A 389 17.84 13.27 -10.04
N LEU A 390 17.17 13.75 -8.99
CA LEU A 390 17.16 13.09 -7.69
C LEU A 390 16.55 11.67 -7.76
N GLY A 391 15.45 11.52 -8.49
CA GLY A 391 14.80 10.23 -8.71
C GLY A 391 15.68 9.25 -9.50
N ALA A 392 16.38 9.73 -10.51
CA ALA A 392 17.33 8.92 -11.26
C ALA A 392 18.50 8.45 -10.38
N LEU A 393 19.08 9.34 -9.57
CA LEU A 393 20.11 8.97 -8.59
C LEU A 393 19.59 7.95 -7.57
N ALA A 394 18.39 8.16 -7.02
CA ALA A 394 17.76 7.22 -6.11
C ALA A 394 17.51 5.85 -6.77
N SER A 395 17.19 5.82 -8.08
CA SER A 395 17.04 4.58 -8.84
C SER A 395 18.36 3.80 -8.94
N VAL A 396 19.49 4.49 -9.16
CA VAL A 396 20.82 3.87 -9.21
C VAL A 396 21.20 3.31 -7.83
N ILE A 397 20.99 4.08 -6.77
CA ILE A 397 21.22 3.65 -5.39
C ILE A 397 20.35 2.44 -5.04
N GLY A 398 19.07 2.51 -5.37
CA GLY A 398 18.12 1.41 -5.19
C GLY A 398 18.55 0.16 -5.97
N ALA A 399 19.03 0.30 -7.20
CA ALA A 399 19.53 -0.82 -8.00
C ALA A 399 20.65 -1.57 -7.29
N ALA A 400 21.62 -0.88 -6.70
CA ALA A 400 22.69 -1.48 -5.90
C ALA A 400 22.15 -2.26 -4.69
N SER A 401 21.16 -1.67 -3.97
CA SER A 401 20.53 -2.30 -2.81
C SER A 401 19.77 -3.57 -3.18
N TYR A 402 18.96 -3.50 -4.26
CA TYR A 402 18.10 -4.61 -4.68
C TYR A 402 18.88 -5.72 -5.39
N ALA A 403 19.95 -5.39 -6.13
CA ALA A 403 20.84 -6.37 -6.74
C ALA A 403 21.46 -7.30 -5.68
N ARG A 404 21.76 -6.80 -4.46
CA ARG A 404 22.23 -7.62 -3.34
C ARG A 404 21.26 -8.76 -2.99
N VAL A 405 19.95 -8.55 -3.11
CA VAL A 405 18.93 -9.58 -2.85
C VAL A 405 19.04 -10.69 -3.90
N ALA A 406 19.14 -10.34 -5.17
CA ALA A 406 19.30 -11.31 -6.24
C ALA A 406 20.63 -12.07 -6.14
N LEU A 407 21.72 -11.36 -5.89
CA LEU A 407 23.07 -11.96 -5.74
C LEU A 407 23.16 -12.91 -4.53
N ALA A 408 22.48 -12.60 -3.42
CA ALA A 408 22.46 -13.45 -2.24
C ALA A 408 21.92 -14.86 -2.55
N CYS A 409 21.02 -15.01 -3.52
CA CYS A 409 20.49 -16.33 -3.92
C CYS A 409 21.55 -17.26 -4.54
N PHE A 410 22.59 -16.69 -5.14
CA PHE A 410 23.69 -17.44 -5.78
C PHE A 410 24.85 -17.72 -4.82
N ALA A 411 24.88 -17.10 -3.64
CA ALA A 411 25.91 -17.37 -2.64
C ALA A 411 25.89 -18.84 -2.21
N PRO A 412 27.04 -19.42 -1.87
CA PRO A 412 27.11 -20.79 -1.35
C PRO A 412 26.31 -20.91 -0.06
N ARG A 413 25.54 -22.00 0.06
CA ARG A 413 24.72 -22.24 1.23
C ARG A 413 25.60 -22.47 2.47
N ARG A 414 25.37 -21.69 3.53
CA ARG A 414 26.00 -21.93 4.85
C ARG A 414 25.33 -23.14 5.51
N LEU A 415 26.08 -23.93 6.28
CA LEU A 415 25.60 -25.13 6.99
C LEU A 415 24.39 -24.83 7.91
N GLU A 416 24.32 -23.60 8.44
CA GLU A 416 23.25 -23.11 9.33
C GLU A 416 22.03 -22.56 8.59
N ALA A 417 22.06 -22.46 7.26
CA ALA A 417 20.95 -21.93 6.49
C ALA A 417 19.75 -22.88 6.54
N ILE A 418 18.62 -22.38 7.04
CA ILE A 418 17.37 -23.13 7.11
C ILE A 418 16.87 -23.38 5.68
N ALA A 419 16.51 -24.62 5.37
CA ALA A 419 15.97 -24.96 4.06
C ALA A 419 14.67 -24.19 3.79
N PRO A 420 14.55 -23.48 2.64
CA PRO A 420 13.33 -22.77 2.30
C PRO A 420 12.12 -23.69 2.30
N SER A 421 10.98 -23.22 2.78
CA SER A 421 9.73 -23.97 2.81
C SER A 421 9.32 -24.42 1.41
N ARG A 422 8.89 -25.68 1.27
CA ARG A 422 8.34 -26.23 0.02
C ARG A 422 6.87 -25.88 -0.21
N ALA A 423 6.37 -24.80 0.37
CA ALA A 423 4.98 -24.38 0.20
C ALA A 423 4.66 -24.09 -1.27
N ARG A 424 3.90 -24.97 -1.91
CA ARG A 424 3.49 -24.86 -3.31
C ARG A 424 2.72 -23.56 -3.56
N ALA A 425 1.82 -23.19 -2.65
CA ALA A 425 1.01 -21.99 -2.78
C ALA A 425 1.85 -20.71 -2.70
N GLY A 426 2.84 -20.62 -1.79
CA GLY A 426 3.76 -19.48 -1.73
C GLY A 426 4.62 -19.37 -3.00
N THR A 427 5.11 -20.51 -3.52
CA THR A 427 5.84 -20.51 -4.79
C THR A 427 4.97 -20.03 -5.96
N ALA A 428 3.73 -20.53 -6.05
CA ALA A 428 2.79 -20.12 -7.10
C ALA A 428 2.52 -18.60 -7.04
N LEU A 429 2.33 -18.05 -5.84
CA LEU A 429 2.09 -16.61 -5.67
C LEU A 429 3.26 -15.75 -6.15
N VAL A 430 4.51 -16.14 -5.80
CA VAL A 430 5.72 -15.42 -6.25
C VAL A 430 5.86 -15.48 -7.77
N VAL A 431 5.62 -16.64 -8.36
CA VAL A 431 5.70 -16.84 -9.82
C VAL A 431 4.59 -16.06 -10.53
N LEU A 432 3.36 -16.10 -10.02
CA LEU A 432 2.24 -15.34 -10.59
C LEU A 432 2.49 -13.83 -10.52
N ALA A 433 3.04 -13.33 -9.41
CA ALA A 433 3.42 -11.93 -9.29
C ALA A 433 4.51 -11.55 -10.31
N ALA A 434 5.53 -12.39 -10.51
CA ALA A 434 6.57 -12.14 -11.51
C ALA A 434 6.01 -12.14 -12.94
N ILE A 435 5.10 -13.06 -13.26
CA ILE A 435 4.40 -13.10 -14.56
C ILE A 435 3.56 -11.83 -14.73
N ALA A 436 2.79 -11.41 -13.73
CA ALA A 436 1.99 -10.19 -13.79
C ALA A 436 2.84 -8.95 -14.04
N ILE A 437 4.03 -8.85 -13.42
CA ILE A 437 4.96 -7.75 -13.61
C ILE A 437 5.50 -7.67 -15.04
N LEU A 438 5.79 -8.82 -15.65
CA LEU A 438 6.21 -8.87 -17.06
C LEU A 438 5.04 -8.59 -18.00
N LEU A 439 3.87 -9.17 -17.75
CA LEU A 439 2.68 -8.94 -18.58
C LEU A 439 2.26 -7.47 -18.56
N LEU A 440 2.18 -6.85 -17.39
CA LEU A 440 1.87 -5.43 -17.25
C LEU A 440 2.98 -4.52 -17.82
N GLY A 441 4.20 -5.01 -17.90
CA GLY A 441 5.31 -4.31 -18.54
C GLY A 441 5.27 -4.36 -20.08
N VAL A 442 4.77 -5.47 -20.66
CA VAL A 442 4.64 -5.64 -22.12
C VAL A 442 3.28 -5.15 -22.63
N LEU A 443 2.24 -5.35 -21.85
CA LEU A 443 0.85 -5.00 -22.15
C LEU A 443 0.29 -4.03 -21.10
N PRO A 444 0.76 -2.78 -21.04
CA PRO A 444 0.35 -1.82 -20.00
C PRO A 444 -1.05 -1.26 -20.21
N GLY A 445 -1.66 -1.44 -21.40
CA GLY A 445 -2.94 -0.83 -21.80
C GLY A 445 -4.02 -0.94 -20.72
N PRO A 446 -4.41 -2.14 -20.25
CA PRO A 446 -5.49 -2.28 -19.27
C PRO A 446 -5.24 -1.53 -17.96
N LEU A 447 -3.98 -1.50 -17.49
CA LEU A 447 -3.62 -0.77 -16.27
C LEU A 447 -3.55 0.74 -16.51
N LEU A 448 -3.11 1.17 -17.69
CA LEU A 448 -3.10 2.57 -18.10
C LEU A 448 -4.52 3.12 -18.21
N ASP A 449 -5.41 2.40 -18.87
CA ASP A 449 -6.81 2.80 -19.04
C ASP A 449 -7.50 2.92 -17.67
N ALA A 450 -7.27 1.96 -16.77
CA ALA A 450 -7.76 2.02 -15.41
C ALA A 450 -7.16 3.20 -14.61
N ALA A 451 -5.87 3.48 -14.78
CA ALA A 451 -5.21 4.61 -14.13
C ALA A 451 -5.69 5.97 -14.67
N GLN A 452 -6.05 6.06 -15.95
CA GLN A 452 -6.63 7.29 -16.54
C GLN A 452 -8.00 7.66 -15.96
N ALA A 453 -8.71 6.71 -15.36
CA ALA A 453 -9.94 6.98 -14.61
C ALA A 453 -9.68 7.72 -13.29
N VAL A 454 -8.44 7.79 -12.82
CA VAL A 454 -8.05 8.53 -11.61
C VAL A 454 -7.89 10.01 -11.96
N ARG A 455 -9.01 10.72 -11.89
CA ARG A 455 -9.12 12.17 -12.09
C ARG A 455 -9.91 12.75 -10.93
N PHE A 456 -9.48 13.89 -10.42
CA PHE A 456 -10.11 14.59 -9.31
C PHE A 456 -10.56 15.97 -9.71
#